data_17920cc141d35ddf0a3cce9d358480ee
#
_entry.id   17920cc141d35ddf0a3cce9d358480ee
#
_cell.length_a   1.000
_cell.length_b   1.000
_cell.length_c   1.000
_cell.angle_alpha   90.00
_cell.angle_beta   90.00
_cell.angle_gamma   90.00
#
_symmetry.space_group_name_H-M   'P 1'
#
loop_
_entity.id
_entity.type
_entity.pdbx_description
1 polymer ?
#
loop_
_entity_poly.entity_id
_entity_poly.type
_entity_poly.pdbx_seq_one_letter_code
_entity_poly.pdbx_strand_id
1 'polypeptide(L)'
;MQPTSWRTPAIVLACGALILTLSMGVRQSMGLFLPPMTLEFGWGRSTFAFAMALSNLVWGAFQPVFGAVADRHGAGKVLAGSALLYAAALALMPFSSSGAMLDLSAGVMMGLGMCGVTFGVILGVIGRAYPVERRSFALGVASAGGSFGQFVMLPFTAQLIGGLGWKGALFALAATLLAIVPLSAALVERQAAPGPQAQQSLGAALREAASHAGFLYLTAGFFVCGFQVAFIQVHLPAFLQDNGLSPSVGAIALALIGLFNIAGSFLAGWLGGRWSKKYLLSSIYFARALVIGVFLLVPITPVSVYLFAAGIGFLWLGTVPLTNGLVAQIFGVRYLATLFGIVFFSHQVGSFIGVWLGGTLFDLTGSYTPVWIGAIVLALLAAVVNLPIDERPLQRVVSPSPA
;
A
#
# COMPACT_ATOMS: atom_id res chain seq x y z
N MET A 1 -24.70 -31.16 -18.81
CA MET A 1 -23.62 -31.07 -17.79
C MET A 1 -22.68 -29.95 -18.20
N GLN A 2 -22.75 -28.79 -17.54
CA GLN A 2 -21.73 -27.76 -17.73
C GLN A 2 -20.42 -28.30 -17.18
N PRO A 3 -19.28 -28.17 -17.90
CA PRO A 3 -18.00 -28.61 -17.37
C PRO A 3 -17.75 -27.82 -16.08
N THR A 4 -17.62 -28.56 -14.98
CA THR A 4 -17.28 -27.93 -13.66
C THR A 4 -15.97 -27.18 -13.82
N SER A 5 -16.06 -25.86 -13.95
CA SER A 5 -14.88 -25.01 -14.02
C SER A 5 -14.08 -25.21 -12.72
N TRP A 6 -12.81 -25.62 -12.84
CA TRP A 6 -11.90 -25.74 -11.68
C TRP A 6 -11.75 -24.40 -10.90
N ARG A 7 -12.15 -23.29 -11.52
CA ARG A 7 -12.11 -21.93 -10.96
C ARG A 7 -13.30 -21.69 -10.02
N THR A 8 -13.31 -22.36 -8.90
CA THR A 8 -14.31 -22.11 -7.85
C THR A 8 -14.01 -20.77 -7.13
N PRO A 9 -15.01 -20.09 -6.53
CA PRO A 9 -14.76 -18.88 -5.72
C PRO A 9 -13.67 -19.06 -4.67
N ALA A 10 -13.57 -20.24 -4.06
CA ALA A 10 -12.54 -20.55 -3.06
C ALA A 10 -11.13 -20.58 -3.68
N ILE A 11 -10.97 -21.15 -4.88
CA ILE A 11 -9.68 -21.17 -5.60
C ILE A 11 -9.30 -19.76 -6.04
N VAL A 12 -10.26 -18.96 -6.54
CA VAL A 12 -10.04 -17.56 -6.90
C VAL A 12 -9.56 -16.75 -5.68
N LEU A 13 -10.21 -16.94 -4.52
CA LEU A 13 -9.81 -16.29 -3.27
C LEU A 13 -8.42 -16.72 -2.81
N ALA A 14 -8.15 -18.02 -2.78
CA ALA A 14 -6.85 -18.55 -2.34
C ALA A 14 -5.71 -18.07 -3.23
N CYS A 15 -5.86 -18.16 -4.55
CA CYS A 15 -4.87 -17.66 -5.50
C CYS A 15 -4.70 -16.14 -5.41
N GLY A 16 -5.79 -15.37 -5.30
CA GLY A 16 -5.73 -13.92 -5.14
C GLY A 16 -5.05 -13.49 -3.85
N ALA A 17 -5.35 -14.13 -2.72
CA ALA A 17 -4.69 -13.90 -1.43
C ALA A 17 -3.20 -14.24 -1.51
N LEU A 18 -2.83 -15.35 -2.15
CA LEU A 18 -1.42 -15.74 -2.33
C LEU A 18 -0.68 -14.76 -3.24
N ILE A 19 -1.27 -14.28 -4.33
CA ILE A 19 -0.68 -13.24 -5.18
C ILE A 19 -0.42 -11.97 -4.37
N LEU A 20 -1.37 -11.52 -3.55
CA LEU A 20 -1.18 -10.38 -2.66
C LEU A 20 -0.09 -10.63 -1.62
N THR A 21 -0.02 -11.84 -1.06
CA THR A 21 1.04 -12.24 -0.13
C THR A 21 2.42 -12.09 -0.77
N LEU A 22 2.61 -12.62 -1.97
CA LEU A 22 3.90 -12.57 -2.67
C LEU A 22 4.23 -11.13 -3.12
N SER A 23 3.34 -10.48 -3.83
CA SER A 23 3.60 -9.16 -4.41
C SER A 23 3.81 -8.07 -3.36
N MET A 24 2.92 -8.01 -2.35
CA MET A 24 3.03 -7.03 -1.28
C MET A 24 4.16 -7.35 -0.32
N GLY A 25 4.40 -8.65 -0.04
CA GLY A 25 5.51 -9.06 0.80
C GLY A 25 6.87 -8.68 0.21
N VAL A 26 7.08 -8.93 -1.09
CA VAL A 26 8.29 -8.50 -1.80
C VAL A 26 8.44 -6.98 -1.76
N ARG A 27 7.37 -6.22 -2.06
CA ARG A 27 7.38 -4.76 -1.96
C ARG A 27 7.82 -4.29 -0.58
N GLN A 28 7.25 -4.87 0.47
CA GLN A 28 7.51 -4.48 1.85
C GLN A 28 8.94 -4.79 2.31
N SER A 29 9.63 -5.71 1.61
CA SER A 29 11.02 -6.07 1.90
C SER A 29 12.07 -5.13 1.30
N MET A 30 11.68 -4.20 0.42
CA MET A 30 12.64 -3.35 -0.31
C MET A 30 13.52 -2.49 0.59
N GLY A 31 13.02 -2.06 1.75
CA GLY A 31 13.82 -1.30 2.73
C GLY A 31 15.05 -2.05 3.27
N LEU A 32 15.05 -3.40 3.23
CA LEU A 32 16.20 -4.21 3.65
C LEU A 32 17.37 -4.11 2.66
N PHE A 33 17.13 -3.67 1.43
CA PHE A 33 18.15 -3.52 0.39
C PHE A 33 18.86 -2.15 0.44
N LEU A 34 18.29 -1.15 1.13
CA LEU A 34 18.89 0.18 1.24
C LEU A 34 20.32 0.14 1.78
N PRO A 35 20.62 -0.46 2.95
CA PRO A 35 21.99 -0.46 3.47
C PRO A 35 22.99 -1.21 2.58
N PRO A 36 22.75 -2.46 2.14
CA PRO A 36 23.76 -3.19 1.37
C PRO A 36 23.98 -2.61 -0.02
N MET A 37 22.97 -2.04 -0.67
CA MET A 37 23.12 -1.41 -2.00
C MET A 37 23.88 -0.09 -1.92
N THR A 38 23.54 0.78 -0.97
CA THR A 38 24.24 2.05 -0.80
C THR A 38 25.70 1.85 -0.39
N LEU A 39 25.99 0.84 0.43
CA LEU A 39 27.35 0.49 0.81
C LEU A 39 28.17 -0.01 -0.39
N GLU A 40 27.64 -0.93 -1.20
CA GLU A 40 28.37 -1.53 -2.33
C GLU A 40 28.61 -0.54 -3.47
N PHE A 41 27.60 0.27 -3.79
CA PHE A 41 27.70 1.23 -4.90
C PHE A 41 28.35 2.57 -4.48
N GLY A 42 28.52 2.82 -3.18
CA GLY A 42 28.99 4.11 -2.67
C GLY A 42 28.03 5.26 -2.92
N TRP A 43 26.71 4.95 -3.09
CA TRP A 43 25.68 5.94 -3.32
C TRP A 43 25.14 6.53 -2.01
N GLY A 44 24.69 7.78 -2.06
CA GLY A 44 23.85 8.35 -1.02
C GLY A 44 22.52 7.59 -0.88
N ARG A 45 21.92 7.66 0.29
CA ARG A 45 20.59 7.04 0.55
C ARG A 45 19.50 7.67 -0.31
N SER A 46 19.67 8.94 -0.72
CA SER A 46 18.76 9.64 -1.62
C SER A 46 18.59 8.95 -2.97
N THR A 47 19.65 8.33 -3.51
CA THR A 47 19.57 7.60 -4.81
C THR A 47 18.62 6.41 -4.72
N PHE A 48 18.78 5.56 -3.71
CA PHE A 48 17.87 4.43 -3.51
C PHE A 48 16.46 4.90 -3.12
N ALA A 49 16.39 5.88 -2.23
CA ALA A 49 15.13 6.44 -1.75
C ALA A 49 14.31 7.06 -2.90
N PHE A 50 14.98 7.76 -3.84
CA PHE A 50 14.29 8.33 -5.01
C PHE A 50 13.68 7.25 -5.91
N ALA A 51 14.41 6.17 -6.20
CA ALA A 51 13.87 5.05 -6.96
C ALA A 51 12.64 4.41 -6.27
N MET A 52 12.71 4.18 -4.95
CA MET A 52 11.58 3.66 -4.18
C MET A 52 10.40 4.65 -4.14
N ALA A 53 10.68 5.94 -3.99
CA ALA A 53 9.68 6.99 -4.05
C ALA A 53 8.99 7.02 -5.42
N LEU A 54 9.76 6.98 -6.50
CA LEU A 54 9.26 6.95 -7.87
C LEU A 54 8.35 5.74 -8.11
N SER A 55 8.69 4.56 -7.55
CA SER A 55 7.84 3.38 -7.68
C SER A 55 6.45 3.57 -7.06
N ASN A 56 6.36 4.26 -5.92
CA ASN A 56 5.08 4.57 -5.29
C ASN A 56 4.25 5.53 -6.16
N LEU A 57 4.88 6.57 -6.69
CA LEU A 57 4.21 7.56 -7.54
C LEU A 57 3.70 6.92 -8.85
N VAL A 58 4.54 6.13 -9.52
CA VAL A 58 4.18 5.38 -10.73
C VAL A 58 3.04 4.41 -10.43
N TRP A 59 3.13 3.66 -9.34
CA TRP A 59 2.05 2.76 -8.93
C TRP A 59 0.72 3.51 -8.75
N GLY A 60 0.72 4.62 -8.01
CA GLY A 60 -0.50 5.42 -7.79
C GLY A 60 -1.08 6.00 -9.07
N ALA A 61 -0.23 6.56 -9.94
CA ALA A 61 -0.66 7.21 -11.17
C ALA A 61 -1.24 6.21 -12.20
N PHE A 62 -0.62 5.04 -12.34
CA PHE A 62 -1.01 4.05 -13.35
C PHE A 62 -1.98 2.98 -12.85
N GLN A 63 -2.24 2.89 -11.54
CA GLN A 63 -3.21 1.93 -10.98
C GLN A 63 -4.59 1.94 -11.68
N PRO A 64 -5.22 3.12 -11.96
CA PRO A 64 -6.50 3.15 -12.67
C PRO A 64 -6.40 2.64 -14.11
N VAL A 65 -5.30 2.90 -14.79
CA VAL A 65 -5.06 2.45 -16.18
C VAL A 65 -5.00 0.93 -16.21
N PHE A 66 -4.23 0.30 -15.31
CA PHE A 66 -4.13 -1.15 -15.23
C PHE A 66 -5.45 -1.81 -14.84
N GLY A 67 -6.24 -1.16 -13.96
CA GLY A 67 -7.61 -1.58 -13.66
C GLY A 67 -8.50 -1.60 -14.91
N ALA A 68 -8.51 -0.52 -15.69
CA ALA A 68 -9.27 -0.42 -16.92
C ALA A 68 -8.82 -1.44 -17.99
N VAL A 69 -7.51 -1.69 -18.10
CA VAL A 69 -6.94 -2.73 -18.99
C VAL A 69 -7.36 -4.12 -18.54
N ALA A 70 -7.38 -4.38 -17.23
CA ALA A 70 -7.84 -5.66 -16.67
C ALA A 70 -9.32 -5.91 -16.96
N ASP A 71 -10.16 -4.89 -16.83
CA ASP A 71 -11.58 -4.97 -17.13
C ASP A 71 -11.84 -5.20 -18.64
N ARG A 72 -11.02 -4.65 -19.53
CA ARG A 72 -11.17 -4.78 -20.99
C ARG A 72 -10.56 -6.07 -21.57
N HIS A 73 -9.41 -6.49 -21.06
CA HIS A 73 -8.59 -7.56 -21.67
C HIS A 73 -8.51 -8.81 -20.79
N GLY A 74 -9.10 -8.76 -19.60
CA GLY A 74 -9.12 -9.84 -18.61
C GLY A 74 -8.00 -9.71 -17.57
N ALA A 75 -8.37 -9.83 -16.31
CA ALA A 75 -7.49 -9.65 -15.15
C ALA A 75 -6.28 -10.62 -15.16
N GLY A 76 -6.48 -11.88 -15.56
CA GLY A 76 -5.40 -12.88 -15.57
C GLY A 76 -4.21 -12.50 -16.45
N LYS A 77 -4.45 -11.89 -17.63
CA LYS A 77 -3.37 -11.44 -18.52
C LYS A 77 -2.61 -10.26 -17.93
N VAL A 78 -3.33 -9.32 -17.32
CA VAL A 78 -2.72 -8.15 -16.67
C VAL A 78 -1.89 -8.60 -15.47
N LEU A 79 -2.39 -9.50 -14.65
CA LEU A 79 -1.65 -10.09 -13.52
C LEU A 79 -0.35 -10.77 -13.99
N ALA A 80 -0.43 -11.62 -15.02
CA ALA A 80 0.75 -12.33 -15.54
C ALA A 80 1.79 -11.36 -16.11
N GLY A 81 1.37 -10.42 -16.97
CA GLY A 81 2.28 -9.42 -17.56
C GLY A 81 2.92 -8.50 -16.51
N SER A 82 2.14 -8.09 -15.52
CA SER A 82 2.62 -7.28 -14.40
C SER A 82 3.60 -8.05 -13.50
N ALA A 83 3.35 -9.33 -13.25
CA ALA A 83 4.27 -10.19 -12.49
C ALA A 83 5.61 -10.36 -13.22
N LEU A 84 5.58 -10.58 -14.53
CA LEU A 84 6.79 -10.66 -15.36
C LEU A 84 7.57 -9.35 -15.33
N LEU A 85 6.88 -8.22 -15.46
CA LEU A 85 7.52 -6.89 -15.41
C LEU A 85 8.12 -6.62 -14.02
N TYR A 86 7.42 -6.98 -12.95
CA TYR A 86 7.92 -6.82 -11.58
C TYR A 86 9.13 -7.74 -11.31
N ALA A 87 9.08 -9.00 -11.74
CA ALA A 87 10.21 -9.92 -11.63
C ALA A 87 11.44 -9.43 -12.42
N ALA A 88 11.22 -8.95 -13.67
CA ALA A 88 12.28 -8.35 -14.48
C ALA A 88 12.87 -7.10 -13.82
N ALA A 89 12.04 -6.24 -13.21
CA ALA A 89 12.51 -5.07 -12.45
C ALA A 89 13.50 -5.47 -11.35
N LEU A 90 13.14 -6.45 -10.52
CA LEU A 90 14.02 -6.93 -9.45
C LEU A 90 15.29 -7.59 -10.00
N ALA A 91 15.19 -8.37 -11.07
CA ALA A 91 16.34 -9.04 -11.70
C ALA A 91 17.31 -8.04 -12.35
N LEU A 92 16.86 -6.85 -12.75
CA LEU A 92 17.68 -5.80 -13.34
C LEU A 92 18.38 -4.92 -12.29
N MET A 93 17.83 -4.78 -11.07
CA MET A 93 18.42 -3.96 -10.01
C MET A 93 19.91 -4.25 -9.73
N PRO A 94 20.38 -5.53 -9.66
CA PRO A 94 21.78 -5.84 -9.43
C PRO A 94 22.75 -5.31 -10.47
N PHE A 95 22.27 -5.01 -11.66
CA PHE A 95 23.07 -4.50 -12.79
C PHE A 95 23.06 -2.98 -12.89
N SER A 96 22.40 -2.28 -11.97
CA SER A 96 22.34 -0.83 -11.97
C SER A 96 23.73 -0.22 -11.73
N SER A 97 24.30 0.39 -12.76
CA SER A 97 25.60 1.09 -12.68
C SER A 97 25.43 2.59 -12.40
N SER A 98 24.21 3.10 -12.39
CA SER A 98 23.87 4.50 -12.11
C SER A 98 22.51 4.62 -11.42
N GLY A 99 22.29 5.76 -10.75
CA GLY A 99 20.98 6.09 -10.17
C GLY A 99 19.85 6.01 -11.19
N ALA A 100 20.07 6.50 -12.42
CA ALA A 100 19.07 6.47 -13.49
C ALA A 100 18.66 5.03 -13.89
N MET A 101 19.59 4.07 -13.89
CA MET A 101 19.26 2.67 -14.12
C MET A 101 18.46 2.07 -12.97
N LEU A 102 18.75 2.48 -11.73
CA LEU A 102 17.98 2.09 -10.57
C LEU A 102 16.57 2.72 -10.62
N ASP A 103 16.45 3.98 -11.02
CA ASP A 103 15.17 4.66 -11.20
C ASP A 103 14.30 3.98 -12.27
N LEU A 104 14.92 3.51 -13.36
CA LEU A 104 14.21 2.76 -14.38
C LEU A 104 13.74 1.40 -13.86
N SER A 105 14.62 0.60 -13.23
CA SER A 105 14.30 -0.75 -12.76
C SER A 105 13.42 -0.72 -11.50
N ALA A 106 13.91 -0.16 -10.39
CA ALA A 106 13.24 -0.14 -9.11
C ALA A 106 12.16 0.97 -9.00
N GLY A 107 12.27 2.05 -9.78
CA GLY A 107 11.28 3.11 -9.82
C GLY A 107 10.14 2.79 -10.81
N VAL A 108 10.43 2.87 -12.09
CA VAL A 108 9.41 2.81 -13.15
C VAL A 108 8.90 1.38 -13.37
N MET A 109 9.79 0.43 -13.66
CA MET A 109 9.37 -0.93 -14.01
C MET A 109 8.70 -1.63 -12.83
N MET A 110 9.26 -1.53 -11.62
CA MET A 110 8.65 -2.09 -10.41
C MET A 110 7.30 -1.42 -10.12
N GLY A 111 7.21 -0.08 -10.22
CA GLY A 111 5.96 0.66 -10.00
C GLY A 111 4.86 0.23 -10.97
N LEU A 112 5.16 0.10 -12.28
CA LEU A 112 4.22 -0.42 -13.28
C LEU A 112 3.86 -1.88 -13.02
N GLY A 113 4.84 -2.73 -12.69
CA GLY A 113 4.60 -4.13 -12.35
C GLY A 113 3.65 -4.28 -11.17
N MET A 114 3.77 -3.43 -10.16
CA MET A 114 2.86 -3.43 -9.00
C MET A 114 1.41 -3.09 -9.35
N CYS A 115 1.15 -2.27 -10.37
CA CYS A 115 -0.20 -1.86 -10.73
C CYS A 115 -1.15 -3.05 -10.98
N GLY A 116 -0.68 -4.11 -11.60
CA GLY A 116 -1.53 -5.25 -11.93
C GLY A 116 -1.61 -6.33 -10.84
N VAL A 117 -0.58 -6.47 -10.00
CA VAL A 117 -0.49 -7.56 -8.99
C VAL A 117 -0.83 -7.11 -7.57
N THR A 118 -1.46 -5.94 -7.41
CA THR A 118 -1.88 -5.41 -6.12
C THR A 118 -3.40 -5.34 -5.99
N PHE A 119 -3.88 -4.70 -4.93
CA PHE A 119 -5.29 -4.76 -4.49
C PHE A 119 -6.30 -4.43 -5.58
N GLY A 120 -6.06 -3.43 -6.44
CA GLY A 120 -7.06 -2.92 -7.37
C GLY A 120 -7.65 -4.00 -8.30
N VAL A 121 -6.78 -4.73 -8.99
CA VAL A 121 -7.19 -5.79 -9.93
C VAL A 121 -7.71 -7.01 -9.18
N ILE A 122 -6.99 -7.48 -8.16
CA ILE A 122 -7.29 -8.73 -7.45
C ILE A 122 -8.60 -8.65 -6.67
N LEU A 123 -8.82 -7.57 -5.91
CA LEU A 123 -10.05 -7.40 -5.15
C LEU A 123 -11.27 -7.23 -6.07
N GLY A 124 -11.08 -6.62 -7.26
CA GLY A 124 -12.11 -6.55 -8.28
C GLY A 124 -12.60 -7.94 -8.72
N VAL A 125 -11.67 -8.85 -9.06
CA VAL A 125 -11.97 -10.24 -9.43
C VAL A 125 -12.65 -10.99 -8.29
N ILE A 126 -12.10 -10.94 -7.08
CA ILE A 126 -12.67 -11.63 -5.91
C ILE A 126 -14.07 -11.09 -5.60
N GLY A 127 -14.25 -9.76 -5.67
CA GLY A 127 -15.55 -9.15 -5.42
C GLY A 127 -16.65 -9.57 -6.39
N ARG A 128 -16.30 -9.89 -7.64
CA ARG A 128 -17.23 -10.44 -8.64
C ARG A 128 -17.45 -11.94 -8.48
N ALA A 129 -16.47 -12.68 -7.97
CA ALA A 129 -16.56 -14.13 -7.77
C ALA A 129 -17.45 -14.54 -6.58
N TYR A 130 -17.73 -13.62 -5.64
CA TYR A 130 -18.49 -13.92 -4.43
C TYR A 130 -19.86 -13.23 -4.42
N PRO A 131 -20.92 -13.93 -3.91
CA PRO A 131 -22.23 -13.31 -3.69
C PRO A 131 -22.14 -12.18 -2.67
N VAL A 132 -23.10 -11.23 -2.74
CA VAL A 132 -23.08 -9.96 -1.97
C VAL A 132 -22.91 -10.21 -0.47
N GLU A 133 -23.55 -11.27 0.07
CA GLU A 133 -23.56 -11.61 1.50
C GLU A 133 -22.18 -12.04 2.03
N ARG A 134 -21.33 -12.64 1.17
CA ARG A 134 -20.01 -13.15 1.54
C ARG A 134 -18.86 -12.32 0.96
N ARG A 135 -19.17 -11.33 0.15
CA ARG A 135 -18.17 -10.51 -0.56
C ARG A 135 -17.22 -9.79 0.39
N SER A 136 -17.76 -9.13 1.43
CA SER A 136 -16.95 -8.40 2.40
C SER A 136 -15.97 -9.32 3.14
N PHE A 137 -16.39 -10.53 3.49
CA PHE A 137 -15.51 -11.53 4.09
C PHE A 137 -14.39 -11.94 3.14
N ALA A 138 -14.70 -12.24 1.87
CA ALA A 138 -13.69 -12.65 0.88
C ALA A 138 -12.67 -11.53 0.61
N LEU A 139 -13.13 -10.28 0.48
CA LEU A 139 -12.25 -9.12 0.32
C LEU A 139 -11.36 -8.89 1.54
N GLY A 140 -11.89 -9.11 2.74
CA GLY A 140 -11.13 -9.03 4.00
C GLY A 140 -10.02 -10.10 4.07
N VAL A 141 -10.33 -11.35 3.75
CA VAL A 141 -9.34 -12.44 3.70
C VAL A 141 -8.25 -12.14 2.66
N ALA A 142 -8.61 -11.71 1.46
CA ALA A 142 -7.65 -11.36 0.44
C ALA A 142 -6.73 -10.21 0.86
N SER A 143 -7.30 -9.17 1.48
CA SER A 143 -6.53 -8.01 1.97
C SER A 143 -5.58 -8.39 3.11
N ALA A 144 -5.99 -9.30 4.00
CA ALA A 144 -5.13 -9.84 5.05
C ALA A 144 -3.90 -10.57 4.45
N GLY A 145 -4.04 -11.16 3.24
CA GLY A 145 -2.92 -11.76 2.52
C GLY A 145 -1.75 -10.80 2.30
N GLY A 146 -2.02 -9.51 2.01
CA GLY A 146 -0.97 -8.50 1.86
C GLY A 146 -0.17 -8.27 3.16
N SER A 147 -0.84 -8.17 4.30
CA SER A 147 -0.21 -8.02 5.62
C SER A 147 0.50 -9.30 6.06
N PHE A 148 -0.07 -10.47 5.76
CA PHE A 148 0.58 -11.74 6.00
C PHE A 148 1.84 -11.88 5.14
N GLY A 149 1.80 -11.39 3.89
CA GLY A 149 2.97 -11.29 3.02
C GLY A 149 4.09 -10.46 3.64
N GLN A 150 3.77 -9.31 4.21
CA GLN A 150 4.73 -8.50 4.96
C GLN A 150 5.34 -9.30 6.12
N PHE A 151 4.52 -9.99 6.92
CA PHE A 151 5.00 -10.77 8.06
C PHE A 151 5.96 -11.89 7.66
N VAL A 152 5.66 -12.64 6.59
CA VAL A 152 6.44 -13.81 6.18
C VAL A 152 7.64 -13.43 5.32
N MET A 153 7.46 -12.53 4.36
CA MET A 153 8.49 -12.25 3.36
C MET A 153 9.67 -11.44 3.91
N LEU A 154 9.47 -10.65 4.96
CA LEU A 154 10.57 -9.86 5.54
C LEU A 154 11.65 -10.72 6.20
N PRO A 155 11.33 -11.66 7.13
CA PRO A 155 12.33 -12.59 7.64
C PRO A 155 12.93 -13.48 6.53
N PHE A 156 12.11 -13.92 5.57
CA PHE A 156 12.59 -14.70 4.43
C PHE A 156 13.61 -13.91 3.60
N THR A 157 13.31 -12.65 3.26
CA THR A 157 14.22 -11.78 2.51
C THR A 157 15.52 -11.51 3.29
N ALA A 158 15.43 -11.29 4.61
CA ALA A 158 16.61 -11.09 5.44
C ALA A 158 17.53 -12.33 5.44
N GLN A 159 16.96 -13.54 5.49
CA GLN A 159 17.71 -14.79 5.36
C GLN A 159 18.37 -14.94 3.98
N LEU A 160 17.65 -14.58 2.91
CA LEU A 160 18.20 -14.58 1.55
C LEU A 160 19.37 -13.61 1.42
N ILE A 161 19.25 -12.40 1.97
CA ILE A 161 20.35 -11.41 1.96
C ILE A 161 21.53 -11.94 2.74
N GLY A 162 21.32 -12.55 3.89
CA GLY A 162 22.39 -13.11 4.72
C GLY A 162 23.10 -14.32 4.08
N GLY A 163 22.38 -15.16 3.33
CA GLY A 163 22.92 -16.38 2.73
C GLY A 163 23.42 -16.23 1.30
N LEU A 164 22.75 -15.43 0.47
CA LEU A 164 23.04 -15.27 -0.97
C LEU A 164 23.60 -13.88 -1.31
N GLY A 165 23.71 -13.00 -0.34
CA GLY A 165 23.95 -11.58 -0.57
C GLY A 165 22.71 -10.88 -1.19
N TRP A 166 22.73 -9.55 -1.23
CA TRP A 166 21.59 -8.78 -1.69
C TRP A 166 21.26 -9.01 -3.18
N LYS A 167 22.26 -9.26 -4.03
CA LYS A 167 22.03 -9.59 -5.46
C LYS A 167 21.30 -10.91 -5.63
N GLY A 168 21.80 -11.95 -4.94
CA GLY A 168 21.18 -13.27 -4.95
C GLY A 168 19.76 -13.24 -4.38
N ALA A 169 19.54 -12.45 -3.34
CA ALA A 169 18.22 -12.26 -2.75
C ALA A 169 17.22 -11.62 -3.75
N LEU A 170 17.65 -10.63 -4.53
CA LEU A 170 16.79 -10.02 -5.57
C LEU A 170 16.40 -11.04 -6.66
N PHE A 171 17.34 -11.89 -7.11
CA PHE A 171 17.01 -12.95 -8.07
C PHE A 171 16.05 -14.00 -7.47
N ALA A 172 16.22 -14.38 -6.21
CA ALA A 172 15.31 -15.29 -5.53
C ALA A 172 13.91 -14.70 -5.37
N LEU A 173 13.80 -13.40 -5.03
CA LEU A 173 12.53 -12.69 -4.97
C LEU A 173 11.89 -12.55 -6.36
N ALA A 174 12.67 -12.27 -7.41
CA ALA A 174 12.18 -12.26 -8.78
C ALA A 174 11.60 -13.63 -9.17
N ALA A 175 12.29 -14.71 -8.86
CA ALA A 175 11.79 -16.08 -9.08
C ALA A 175 10.50 -16.35 -8.30
N THR A 176 10.41 -15.86 -7.05
CA THR A 176 9.19 -15.95 -6.24
C THR A 176 8.00 -15.25 -6.91
N LEU A 177 8.21 -14.07 -7.51
CA LEU A 177 7.17 -13.34 -8.22
C LEU A 177 6.69 -14.08 -9.49
N LEU A 178 7.55 -14.89 -10.14
CA LEU A 178 7.12 -15.68 -11.29
C LEU A 178 6.05 -16.73 -10.94
N ALA A 179 5.94 -17.14 -9.67
CA ALA A 179 4.85 -17.99 -9.21
C ALA A 179 3.45 -17.34 -9.38
N ILE A 180 3.40 -16.01 -9.49
CA ILE A 180 2.15 -15.29 -9.76
C ILE A 180 1.61 -15.61 -11.16
N VAL A 181 2.47 -15.92 -12.13
CA VAL A 181 2.07 -16.22 -13.51
C VAL A 181 1.09 -17.43 -13.58
N PRO A 182 1.42 -18.63 -13.06
CA PRO A 182 0.46 -19.72 -13.03
C PRO A 182 -0.75 -19.44 -12.13
N LEU A 183 -0.58 -18.73 -11.00
CA LEU A 183 -1.69 -18.37 -10.11
C LEU A 183 -2.70 -17.44 -10.80
N SER A 184 -2.24 -16.56 -11.71
CA SER A 184 -3.10 -15.65 -12.46
C SER A 184 -4.14 -16.36 -13.33
N ALA A 185 -3.89 -17.62 -13.70
CA ALA A 185 -4.83 -18.44 -14.45
C ALA A 185 -6.14 -18.68 -13.69
N ALA A 186 -6.12 -18.68 -12.36
CA ALA A 186 -7.33 -18.77 -11.54
C ALA A 186 -8.19 -17.50 -11.58
N LEU A 187 -7.60 -16.34 -11.88
CA LEU A 187 -8.23 -15.02 -11.88
C LEU A 187 -8.65 -14.56 -13.30
N VAL A 188 -8.73 -15.49 -14.26
CA VAL A 188 -9.25 -15.18 -15.59
C VAL A 188 -10.78 -15.12 -15.54
N GLU A 189 -11.34 -13.97 -15.84
CA GLU A 189 -12.79 -13.73 -15.90
C GLU A 189 -13.30 -13.63 -17.34
N ARG A 190 -14.58 -13.99 -17.55
CA ARG A 190 -15.33 -13.53 -18.71
C ARG A 190 -15.73 -12.06 -18.50
N GLN A 191 -15.61 -11.25 -19.55
CA GLN A 191 -16.03 -9.85 -19.52
C GLN A 191 -17.45 -9.71 -18.96
N ALA A 192 -17.60 -8.90 -17.92
CA ALA A 192 -18.93 -8.49 -17.45
C ALA A 192 -19.57 -7.57 -18.49
N ALA A 193 -20.84 -7.81 -18.82
CA ALA A 193 -21.62 -6.88 -19.65
C ALA A 193 -21.71 -5.52 -18.93
N PRO A 194 -21.69 -4.39 -19.70
CA PRO A 194 -21.90 -3.06 -19.11
C PRO A 194 -23.27 -3.02 -18.41
N GLY A 195 -23.27 -2.67 -17.14
CA GLY A 195 -24.52 -2.47 -16.39
C GLY A 195 -25.31 -1.24 -16.89
N PRO A 196 -26.59 -1.10 -16.46
CA PRO A 196 -27.46 0.00 -16.88
C PRO A 196 -26.81 1.37 -16.67
N GLN A 197 -26.91 2.25 -17.66
CA GLN A 197 -26.39 3.62 -17.59
C GLN A 197 -27.13 4.40 -16.49
N ALA A 198 -26.38 5.00 -15.62
CA ALA A 198 -26.86 5.64 -14.44
C ALA A 198 -26.94 7.18 -14.60
N GLN A 199 -27.79 7.84 -13.82
CA GLN A 199 -28.19 9.26 -13.96
C GLN A 199 -27.08 10.32 -13.70
N GLN A 200 -25.99 10.03 -12.96
CA GLN A 200 -24.91 11.00 -12.72
C GLN A 200 -23.69 10.69 -13.60
N SER A 201 -23.11 11.71 -14.27
CA SER A 201 -21.87 11.55 -15.02
C SER A 201 -20.65 11.52 -14.09
N LEU A 202 -19.56 10.85 -14.54
CA LEU A 202 -18.29 10.82 -13.81
C LEU A 202 -17.74 12.23 -13.55
N GLY A 203 -17.78 13.11 -14.57
CA GLY A 203 -17.32 14.50 -14.43
C GLY A 203 -18.11 15.31 -13.39
N ALA A 204 -19.42 15.04 -13.22
CA ALA A 204 -20.20 15.64 -12.16
C ALA A 204 -19.79 15.12 -10.78
N ALA A 205 -19.57 13.81 -10.64
CA ALA A 205 -19.10 13.21 -9.38
C ALA A 205 -17.73 13.73 -8.96
N LEU A 206 -16.80 13.90 -9.92
CA LEU A 206 -15.47 14.46 -9.65
C LEU A 206 -15.54 15.92 -9.22
N ARG A 207 -16.36 16.76 -9.87
CA ARG A 207 -16.55 18.16 -9.47
C ARG A 207 -17.20 18.27 -8.09
N GLU A 208 -18.21 17.43 -7.82
CA GLU A 208 -18.88 17.36 -6.52
C GLU A 208 -17.87 17.01 -5.41
N ALA A 209 -17.02 16.00 -5.61
CA ALA A 209 -15.98 15.62 -4.67
C ALA A 209 -14.93 16.73 -4.48
N ALA A 210 -14.44 17.32 -5.58
CA ALA A 210 -13.41 18.38 -5.53
C ALA A 210 -13.89 19.65 -4.83
N SER A 211 -15.19 19.93 -4.83
CA SER A 211 -15.79 21.06 -4.11
C SER A 211 -16.19 20.75 -2.65
N HIS A 212 -16.11 19.48 -2.24
CA HIS A 212 -16.55 19.06 -0.91
C HIS A 212 -15.39 19.10 0.08
N ALA A 213 -15.45 20.00 1.08
CA ALA A 213 -14.38 20.19 2.06
C ALA A 213 -13.98 18.89 2.78
N GLY A 214 -14.94 18.04 3.14
CA GLY A 214 -14.66 16.74 3.78
C GLY A 214 -13.84 15.80 2.90
N PHE A 215 -14.01 15.83 1.56
CA PHE A 215 -13.18 15.05 0.64
C PHE A 215 -11.74 15.57 0.59
N LEU A 216 -11.57 16.89 0.59
CA LEU A 216 -10.24 17.50 0.60
C LEU A 216 -9.49 17.21 1.91
N TYR A 217 -10.20 17.34 3.06
CA TYR A 217 -9.61 16.98 4.36
C TYR A 217 -9.21 15.51 4.44
N LEU A 218 -10.08 14.62 3.96
CA LEU A 218 -9.80 13.18 3.92
C LEU A 218 -8.60 12.86 3.02
N THR A 219 -8.50 13.52 1.87
CA THR A 219 -7.39 13.39 0.93
C THR A 219 -6.08 13.88 1.53
N ALA A 220 -6.10 15.02 2.23
CA ALA A 220 -4.93 15.55 2.94
C ALA A 220 -4.50 14.64 4.11
N GLY A 221 -5.45 14.12 4.89
CA GLY A 221 -5.14 13.15 5.94
C GLY A 221 -4.51 11.86 5.40
N PHE A 222 -5.01 11.36 4.27
CA PHE A 222 -4.48 10.13 3.69
C PHE A 222 -3.11 10.29 3.03
N PHE A 223 -2.76 11.49 2.57
CA PHE A 223 -1.39 11.88 2.22
C PHE A 223 -0.41 11.62 3.36
N VAL A 224 -0.77 12.03 4.59
CA VAL A 224 0.08 11.84 5.77
C VAL A 224 0.28 10.34 6.08
N CYS A 225 -0.76 9.53 5.89
CA CYS A 225 -0.62 8.08 6.00
C CYS A 225 0.47 7.56 5.06
N GLY A 226 0.43 7.95 3.78
CA GLY A 226 1.42 7.56 2.79
C GLY A 226 2.84 7.97 3.19
N PHE A 227 3.01 9.22 3.62
CA PHE A 227 4.29 9.74 4.08
C PHE A 227 4.90 8.86 5.18
N GLN A 228 4.14 8.60 6.24
CA GLN A 228 4.64 7.86 7.40
C GLN A 228 4.91 6.39 7.08
N VAL A 229 3.96 5.73 6.42
CA VAL A 229 4.04 4.30 6.10
C VAL A 229 5.25 4.03 5.21
N ALA A 230 5.42 4.79 4.14
CA ALA A 230 6.50 4.54 3.19
C ALA A 230 7.87 4.95 3.75
N PHE A 231 7.95 6.05 4.50
CA PHE A 231 9.18 6.46 5.20
C PHE A 231 9.66 5.36 6.15
N ILE A 232 8.79 4.92 7.06
CA ILE A 232 9.15 3.88 8.05
C ILE A 232 9.57 2.60 7.34
N GLN A 233 8.83 2.18 6.31
CA GLN A 233 9.09 0.95 5.59
C GLN A 233 10.45 0.92 4.90
N VAL A 234 10.86 2.03 4.29
CA VAL A 234 12.12 2.09 3.54
C VAL A 234 13.30 2.40 4.45
N HIS A 235 13.14 3.31 5.40
CA HIS A 235 14.27 3.86 6.17
C HIS A 235 14.46 3.25 7.55
N LEU A 236 13.44 2.59 8.14
CA LEU A 236 13.58 1.99 9.48
C LEU A 236 14.73 0.99 9.56
N PRO A 237 14.97 0.06 8.60
CA PRO A 237 16.10 -0.86 8.68
C PRO A 237 17.45 -0.15 8.73
N ALA A 238 17.63 0.89 7.91
CA ALA A 238 18.86 1.69 7.89
C ALA A 238 19.02 2.50 9.19
N PHE A 239 17.94 3.14 9.67
CA PHE A 239 17.94 3.87 10.94
C PHE A 239 18.35 2.98 12.12
N LEU A 240 17.88 1.74 12.18
CA LEU A 240 18.23 0.80 13.25
C LEU A 240 19.68 0.36 13.16
N GLN A 241 20.22 0.15 11.96
CA GLN A 241 21.64 -0.19 11.77
C GLN A 241 22.55 0.98 12.15
N ASP A 242 22.19 2.22 11.84
CA ASP A 242 22.90 3.42 12.27
C ASP A 242 22.97 3.56 13.80
N ASN A 243 21.98 2.99 14.51
CA ASN A 243 21.94 2.93 15.97
C ASN A 243 22.58 1.62 16.53
N GLY A 244 23.36 0.91 15.72
CA GLY A 244 24.14 -0.26 16.14
C GLY A 244 23.35 -1.56 16.27
N LEU A 245 22.10 -1.61 15.79
CA LEU A 245 21.30 -2.82 15.82
C LEU A 245 21.55 -3.71 14.59
N SER A 246 21.43 -5.01 14.77
CA SER A 246 21.62 -5.96 13.67
C SER A 246 20.53 -5.86 12.60
N PRO A 247 20.82 -6.18 11.33
CA PRO A 247 19.82 -6.18 10.25
C PRO A 247 18.58 -7.03 10.54
N SER A 248 18.72 -8.10 11.32
CA SER A 248 17.61 -8.97 11.73
C SER A 248 16.56 -8.23 12.58
N VAL A 249 16.98 -7.29 13.43
CA VAL A 249 16.05 -6.46 14.23
C VAL A 249 15.16 -5.64 13.31
N GLY A 250 15.71 -5.04 12.26
CA GLY A 250 14.95 -4.30 11.26
C GLY A 250 13.93 -5.17 10.51
N ALA A 251 14.35 -6.36 10.09
CA ALA A 251 13.46 -7.31 9.42
C ALA A 251 12.32 -7.79 10.32
N ILE A 252 12.61 -8.14 11.58
CA ILE A 252 11.60 -8.55 12.57
C ILE A 252 10.66 -7.38 12.88
N ALA A 253 11.17 -6.16 13.05
CA ALA A 253 10.35 -4.97 13.30
C ALA A 253 9.32 -4.76 12.18
N LEU A 254 9.76 -4.77 10.92
CA LEU A 254 8.86 -4.63 9.78
C LEU A 254 7.87 -5.81 9.66
N ALA A 255 8.29 -7.03 10.02
CA ALA A 255 7.41 -8.20 10.07
C ALA A 255 6.33 -8.03 11.16
N LEU A 256 6.70 -7.56 12.36
CA LEU A 256 5.75 -7.25 13.44
C LEU A 256 4.76 -6.17 13.02
N ILE A 257 5.19 -5.13 12.30
CA ILE A 257 4.27 -4.14 11.71
C ILE A 257 3.21 -4.87 10.86
N GLY A 258 3.60 -5.78 9.98
CA GLY A 258 2.67 -6.56 9.16
C GLY A 258 1.70 -7.41 9.98
N LEU A 259 2.21 -8.09 11.01
CA LEU A 259 1.41 -8.94 11.89
C LEU A 259 0.35 -8.12 12.65
N PHE A 260 0.77 -7.06 13.34
CA PHE A 260 -0.15 -6.23 14.11
C PHE A 260 -1.11 -5.41 13.22
N ASN A 261 -0.72 -5.13 11.98
CA ASN A 261 -1.61 -4.49 11.00
C ASN A 261 -2.85 -5.34 10.69
N ILE A 262 -2.76 -6.65 10.71
CA ILE A 262 -3.93 -7.53 10.51
C ILE A 262 -4.98 -7.23 11.58
N ALA A 263 -4.58 -7.25 12.85
CA ALA A 263 -5.48 -7.00 13.98
C ALA A 263 -6.00 -5.55 13.97
N GLY A 264 -5.12 -4.58 13.73
CA GLY A 264 -5.46 -3.16 13.74
C GLY A 264 -6.43 -2.77 12.62
N SER A 265 -6.20 -3.24 11.39
CA SER A 265 -7.09 -2.98 10.26
C SER A 265 -8.46 -3.62 10.44
N PHE A 266 -8.51 -4.85 10.98
CA PHE A 266 -9.77 -5.52 11.31
C PHE A 266 -10.55 -4.72 12.36
N LEU A 267 -9.90 -4.34 13.46
CA LEU A 267 -10.54 -3.56 14.53
C LEU A 267 -11.01 -2.19 14.02
N ALA A 268 -10.20 -1.49 13.24
CA ALA A 268 -10.59 -0.20 12.66
C ALA A 268 -11.83 -0.32 11.76
N GLY A 269 -11.90 -1.35 10.91
CA GLY A 269 -13.07 -1.62 10.08
C GLY A 269 -14.31 -1.93 10.91
N TRP A 270 -14.18 -2.75 11.97
CA TRP A 270 -15.29 -3.10 12.86
C TRP A 270 -15.78 -1.89 13.67
N LEU A 271 -14.88 -1.08 14.20
CA LEU A 271 -15.22 0.15 14.92
C LEU A 271 -15.85 1.18 13.97
N GLY A 272 -15.36 1.31 12.73
CA GLY A 272 -15.91 2.21 11.73
C GLY A 272 -17.35 1.91 11.31
N GLY A 273 -17.82 0.67 11.54
CA GLY A 273 -19.23 0.31 11.40
C GLY A 273 -20.12 0.74 12.57
N ARG A 274 -19.54 1.14 13.70
CA ARG A 274 -20.27 1.46 14.95
C ARG A 274 -20.08 2.90 15.40
N TRP A 275 -18.92 3.47 15.16
CA TRP A 275 -18.52 4.80 15.63
C TRP A 275 -18.24 5.73 14.45
N SER A 276 -18.19 7.03 14.72
CA SER A 276 -17.83 8.06 13.74
C SER A 276 -16.42 7.81 13.22
N LYS A 277 -16.30 7.69 11.90
CA LYS A 277 -15.05 7.36 11.21
C LYS A 277 -14.03 8.48 11.30
N LYS A 278 -14.48 9.75 11.30
CA LYS A 278 -13.60 10.91 11.43
C LYS A 278 -12.88 10.94 12.78
N TYR A 279 -13.60 10.64 13.88
CA TYR A 279 -12.96 10.57 15.20
C TYR A 279 -12.01 9.39 15.32
N LEU A 280 -12.34 8.24 14.70
CA LEU A 280 -11.43 7.10 14.65
C LEU A 280 -10.16 7.43 13.84
N LEU A 281 -10.29 8.12 12.69
CA LEU A 281 -9.14 8.59 11.90
C LEU A 281 -8.27 9.56 12.70
N SER A 282 -8.89 10.58 13.33
CA SER A 282 -8.17 11.53 14.18
C SER A 282 -7.44 10.83 15.32
N SER A 283 -8.08 9.87 15.98
CA SER A 283 -7.46 9.08 17.07
C SER A 283 -6.29 8.24 16.58
N ILE A 284 -6.39 7.61 15.40
CA ILE A 284 -5.29 6.83 14.81
C ILE A 284 -4.09 7.73 14.51
N TYR A 285 -4.30 8.89 13.88
CA TYR A 285 -3.20 9.81 13.59
C TYR A 285 -2.56 10.39 14.85
N PHE A 286 -3.37 10.77 15.83
CA PHE A 286 -2.87 11.22 17.14
C PHE A 286 -2.06 10.13 17.85
N ALA A 287 -2.57 8.90 17.88
CA ALA A 287 -1.88 7.76 18.48
C ALA A 287 -0.55 7.47 17.76
N ARG A 288 -0.49 7.60 16.42
CA ARG A 288 0.77 7.48 15.68
C ARG A 288 1.79 8.54 16.10
N ALA A 289 1.37 9.80 16.26
CA ALA A 289 2.25 10.86 16.76
C ALA A 289 2.83 10.51 18.12
N LEU A 290 2.01 9.98 19.04
CA LEU A 290 2.46 9.53 20.36
C LEU A 290 3.43 8.36 20.27
N VAL A 291 3.11 7.32 19.49
CA VAL A 291 3.97 6.13 19.33
C VAL A 291 5.34 6.52 18.76
N ILE A 292 5.37 7.37 17.73
CA ILE A 292 6.62 7.87 17.13
C ILE A 292 7.36 8.75 18.15
N GLY A 293 6.67 9.66 18.83
CA GLY A 293 7.26 10.54 19.83
C GLY A 293 7.91 9.77 20.98
N VAL A 294 7.20 8.79 21.54
CA VAL A 294 7.74 7.92 22.60
C VAL A 294 8.96 7.14 22.09
N PHE A 295 8.89 6.59 20.87
CA PHE A 295 10.02 5.85 20.28
C PHE A 295 11.30 6.69 20.17
N LEU A 296 11.19 7.97 19.84
CA LEU A 296 12.34 8.87 19.75
C LEU A 296 12.90 9.31 21.11
N LEU A 297 12.12 9.20 22.18
CA LEU A 297 12.51 9.61 23.54
C LEU A 297 13.16 8.48 24.35
N VAL A 298 12.95 7.22 23.94
CA VAL A 298 13.50 6.06 24.64
C VAL A 298 14.79 5.58 23.98
N PRO A 299 15.69 4.89 24.70
CA PRO A 299 16.86 4.26 24.10
C PRO A 299 16.47 3.28 23.00
N ILE A 300 17.20 3.33 21.88
CA ILE A 300 16.97 2.44 20.74
C ILE A 300 17.56 1.06 21.07
N THR A 301 16.71 0.13 21.49
CA THR A 301 17.04 -1.25 21.83
C THR A 301 16.12 -2.20 21.06
N PRO A 302 16.44 -3.49 20.90
CA PRO A 302 15.54 -4.45 20.26
C PRO A 302 14.12 -4.44 20.88
N VAL A 303 14.03 -4.30 22.20
CA VAL A 303 12.74 -4.27 22.91
C VAL A 303 11.93 -3.02 22.55
N SER A 304 12.53 -1.83 22.63
CA SER A 304 11.84 -0.58 22.27
C SER A 304 11.41 -0.57 20.80
N VAL A 305 12.24 -1.13 19.91
CA VAL A 305 11.94 -1.29 18.48
C VAL A 305 10.75 -2.20 18.26
N TYR A 306 10.69 -3.36 18.95
CA TYR A 306 9.58 -4.30 18.78
C TYR A 306 8.27 -3.76 19.36
N LEU A 307 8.33 -3.04 20.49
CA LEU A 307 7.16 -2.35 21.03
C LEU A 307 6.66 -1.24 20.11
N PHE A 308 7.58 -0.44 19.55
CA PHE A 308 7.26 0.54 18.51
C PHE A 308 6.60 -0.14 17.30
N ALA A 309 7.21 -1.22 16.79
CA ALA A 309 6.70 -1.96 15.63
C ALA A 309 5.30 -2.53 15.87
N ALA A 310 5.04 -3.07 17.05
CA ALA A 310 3.72 -3.54 17.43
C ALA A 310 2.69 -2.39 17.49
N GLY A 311 3.04 -1.29 18.16
CA GLY A 311 2.16 -0.13 18.30
C GLY A 311 1.86 0.56 16.97
N ILE A 312 2.89 0.88 16.18
CA ILE A 312 2.71 1.50 14.86
C ILE A 312 2.03 0.54 13.87
N GLY A 313 2.34 -0.77 13.96
CA GLY A 313 1.72 -1.80 13.15
C GLY A 313 0.22 -1.91 13.40
N PHE A 314 -0.22 -1.86 14.65
CA PHE A 314 -1.63 -1.85 15.00
C PHE A 314 -2.39 -0.64 14.41
N LEU A 315 -1.71 0.49 14.27
CA LEU A 315 -2.25 1.71 13.67
C LEU A 315 -1.99 1.81 12.16
N TRP A 316 -1.29 0.83 11.54
CA TRP A 316 -0.63 0.96 10.23
C TRP A 316 -1.57 1.31 9.08
N LEU A 317 -2.49 0.42 8.72
CA LEU A 317 -3.45 0.62 7.64
C LEU A 317 -4.91 0.65 8.13
N GLY A 318 -5.14 0.83 9.43
CA GLY A 318 -6.47 1.03 9.98
C GLY A 318 -7.20 2.24 9.40
N THR A 319 -6.46 3.19 8.84
CA THR A 319 -6.99 4.34 8.10
C THR A 319 -7.67 3.96 6.78
N VAL A 320 -7.26 2.88 6.12
CA VAL A 320 -7.76 2.47 4.79
C VAL A 320 -9.26 2.14 4.82
N PRO A 321 -9.77 1.21 5.67
CA PRO A 321 -11.20 0.92 5.72
C PRO A 321 -12.04 2.11 6.18
N LEU A 322 -11.53 2.95 7.08
CA LEU A 322 -12.23 4.15 7.54
C LEU A 322 -12.35 5.20 6.43
N THR A 323 -11.26 5.46 5.71
CA THR A 323 -11.22 6.41 4.59
C THR A 323 -12.15 5.95 3.46
N ASN A 324 -12.06 4.68 3.05
CA ASN A 324 -12.94 4.12 2.02
C ASN A 324 -14.41 4.15 2.46
N GLY A 325 -14.66 3.84 3.74
CA GLY A 325 -15.98 3.92 4.36
C GLY A 325 -16.57 5.33 4.38
N LEU A 326 -15.75 6.38 4.62
CA LEU A 326 -16.19 7.78 4.55
C LEU A 326 -16.54 8.20 3.12
N VAL A 327 -15.70 7.84 2.15
CA VAL A 327 -16.01 8.13 0.73
C VAL A 327 -17.32 7.46 0.33
N ALA A 328 -17.52 6.19 0.71
CA ALA A 328 -18.76 5.47 0.44
C ALA A 328 -19.98 6.10 1.14
N GLN A 329 -19.83 6.55 2.37
CA GLN A 329 -20.89 7.14 3.18
C GLN A 329 -21.33 8.51 2.66
N ILE A 330 -20.37 9.37 2.29
CA ILE A 330 -20.66 10.75 1.83
C ILE A 330 -21.14 10.75 0.38
N PHE A 331 -20.44 10.07 -0.53
CA PHE A 331 -20.67 10.15 -1.99
C PHE A 331 -21.47 8.97 -2.57
N GLY A 332 -21.70 7.91 -1.77
CA GLY A 332 -22.30 6.67 -2.24
C GLY A 332 -21.30 5.74 -2.92
N VAL A 333 -21.79 4.55 -3.28
CA VAL A 333 -20.91 3.45 -3.79
C VAL A 333 -20.63 3.50 -5.29
N ARG A 334 -21.37 4.34 -6.04
CA ARG A 334 -21.36 4.34 -7.51
C ARG A 334 -19.98 4.63 -8.12
N TYR A 335 -19.32 5.71 -7.67
CA TYR A 335 -17.99 6.13 -8.11
C TYR A 335 -16.94 5.92 -7.02
N LEU A 336 -17.22 5.04 -6.07
CA LEU A 336 -16.36 4.79 -4.92
C LEU A 336 -14.91 4.46 -5.34
N ALA A 337 -14.75 3.57 -6.30
CA ALA A 337 -13.42 3.17 -6.77
C ALA A 337 -12.63 4.35 -7.36
N THR A 338 -13.28 5.22 -8.13
CA THR A 338 -12.62 6.39 -8.72
C THR A 338 -12.30 7.45 -7.66
N LEU A 339 -13.24 7.77 -6.78
CA LEU A 339 -13.04 8.77 -5.74
C LEU A 339 -11.99 8.31 -4.73
N PHE A 340 -12.08 7.05 -4.28
CA PHE A 340 -11.05 6.48 -3.42
C PHE A 340 -9.69 6.37 -4.13
N GLY A 341 -9.69 6.16 -5.45
CA GLY A 341 -8.48 6.19 -6.27
C GLY A 341 -7.75 7.52 -6.22
N ILE A 342 -8.47 8.66 -6.19
CA ILE A 342 -7.87 10.00 -6.02
C ILE A 342 -7.27 10.14 -4.61
N VAL A 343 -8.00 9.72 -3.59
CA VAL A 343 -7.52 9.72 -2.21
C VAL A 343 -6.28 8.82 -2.09
N PHE A 344 -6.28 7.65 -2.73
CA PHE A 344 -5.14 6.75 -2.78
C PHE A 344 -3.95 7.34 -3.53
N PHE A 345 -4.18 8.08 -4.62
CA PHE A 345 -3.10 8.78 -5.32
C PHE A 345 -2.43 9.84 -4.41
N SER A 346 -3.20 10.57 -3.61
CA SER A 346 -2.64 11.48 -2.59
C SER A 346 -1.74 10.73 -1.58
N HIS A 347 -2.16 9.54 -1.14
CA HIS A 347 -1.31 8.68 -0.31
C HIS A 347 0.01 8.33 -1.01
N GLN A 348 -0.02 8.05 -2.30
CA GLN A 348 1.20 7.71 -3.06
C GLN A 348 2.11 8.93 -3.26
N VAL A 349 1.54 10.13 -3.41
CA VAL A 349 2.32 11.39 -3.38
C VAL A 349 2.96 11.59 -2.01
N GLY A 350 2.23 11.36 -0.92
CA GLY A 350 2.79 11.35 0.43
C GLY A 350 3.91 10.33 0.61
N SER A 351 3.72 9.13 0.07
CA SER A 351 4.73 8.06 0.06
C SER A 351 5.99 8.47 -0.69
N PHE A 352 5.83 9.11 -1.85
CA PHE A 352 6.96 9.66 -2.62
C PHE A 352 7.75 10.65 -1.78
N ILE A 353 7.06 11.65 -1.20
CA ILE A 353 7.72 12.72 -0.44
C ILE A 353 8.40 12.16 0.82
N GLY A 354 7.73 11.27 1.55
CA GLY A 354 8.27 10.69 2.79
C GLY A 354 9.54 9.87 2.56
N VAL A 355 9.55 9.04 1.51
CA VAL A 355 10.73 8.23 1.17
C VAL A 355 11.86 9.09 0.62
N TRP A 356 11.56 9.98 -0.32
CA TRP A 356 12.57 10.84 -0.92
C TRP A 356 13.22 11.80 0.10
N LEU A 357 12.41 12.48 0.92
CA LEU A 357 12.93 13.36 1.98
C LEU A 357 13.74 12.56 3.02
N GLY A 358 13.34 11.31 3.32
CA GLY A 358 14.08 10.44 4.22
C GLY A 358 15.54 10.25 3.79
N GLY A 359 15.76 9.93 2.52
CA GLY A 359 17.09 9.78 1.95
C GLY A 359 17.84 11.10 1.83
N THR A 360 17.19 12.12 1.27
CA THR A 360 17.80 13.43 1.00
C THR A 360 18.23 14.15 2.29
N LEU A 361 17.35 14.19 3.29
CA LEU A 361 17.69 14.84 4.57
C LEU A 361 18.76 14.05 5.33
N PHE A 362 18.76 12.71 5.22
CA PHE A 362 19.85 11.94 5.80
C PHE A 362 21.19 12.25 5.13
N ASP A 363 21.26 12.32 3.82
CA ASP A 363 22.50 12.63 3.08
C ASP A 363 23.01 14.06 3.40
N LEU A 364 22.11 15.01 3.67
CA LEU A 364 22.46 16.39 4.02
C LEU A 364 22.85 16.58 5.49
N THR A 365 22.23 15.84 6.42
CA THR A 365 22.34 16.10 7.87
C THR A 365 23.01 14.98 8.65
N GLY A 366 23.18 13.80 8.06
CA GLY A 366 23.63 12.59 8.73
C GLY A 366 22.58 11.99 9.70
N SER A 367 21.31 12.46 9.66
CA SER A 367 20.31 12.08 10.65
C SER A 367 18.90 11.95 10.04
N TYR A 368 18.13 11.00 10.54
CA TYR A 368 16.69 10.86 10.24
C TYR A 368 15.81 11.71 11.16
N THR A 369 16.35 12.34 12.20
CA THR A 369 15.58 13.13 13.19
C THR A 369 14.65 14.15 12.55
N PRO A 370 15.07 14.94 11.52
CA PRO A 370 14.18 15.93 10.90
C PRO A 370 12.93 15.28 10.27
N VAL A 371 13.07 14.10 9.66
CA VAL A 371 11.94 13.40 9.01
C VAL A 371 11.02 12.79 10.05
N TRP A 372 11.56 12.25 11.14
CA TRP A 372 10.77 11.74 12.26
C TRP A 372 9.93 12.85 12.91
N ILE A 373 10.53 14.03 13.16
CA ILE A 373 9.80 15.19 13.67
C ILE A 373 8.73 15.64 12.68
N GLY A 374 9.07 15.71 11.39
CA GLY A 374 8.10 16.00 10.34
C GLY A 374 6.93 15.02 10.32
N ALA A 375 7.20 13.72 10.51
CA ALA A 375 6.16 12.69 10.60
C ALA A 375 5.23 12.88 11.80
N ILE A 376 5.76 13.31 12.97
CA ILE A 376 4.95 13.64 14.15
C ILE A 376 4.07 14.86 13.87
N VAL A 377 4.64 15.94 13.34
CA VAL A 377 3.90 17.17 13.03
C VAL A 377 2.78 16.89 12.02
N LEU A 378 3.08 16.17 10.95
CA LEU A 378 2.08 15.78 9.96
C LEU A 378 0.98 14.91 10.56
N ALA A 379 1.31 13.99 11.49
CA ALA A 379 0.32 13.17 12.17
C ALA A 379 -0.64 14.02 13.02
N LEU A 380 -0.11 14.98 13.78
CA LEU A 380 -0.93 15.91 14.57
C LEU A 380 -1.80 16.78 13.68
N LEU A 381 -1.27 17.28 12.56
CA LEU A 381 -2.04 18.03 11.57
C LEU A 381 -3.15 17.14 10.97
N ALA A 382 -2.87 15.90 10.60
CA ALA A 382 -3.87 14.97 10.07
C ALA A 382 -4.96 14.66 11.11
N ALA A 383 -4.59 14.52 12.39
CA ALA A 383 -5.57 14.33 13.47
C ALA A 383 -6.55 15.50 13.54
N VAL A 384 -6.06 16.73 13.42
CA VAL A 384 -6.90 17.94 13.45
C VAL A 384 -7.73 18.10 12.16
N VAL A 385 -7.10 17.88 11.00
CA VAL A 385 -7.73 18.07 9.69
C VAL A 385 -8.92 17.11 9.46
N ASN A 386 -8.91 15.92 10.09
CA ASN A 386 -10.04 14.99 9.98
C ASN A 386 -11.25 15.37 10.86
N LEU A 387 -11.10 16.20 11.90
CA LEU A 387 -12.19 16.56 12.82
C LEU A 387 -13.37 17.31 12.15
N PRO A 388 -13.17 18.29 11.25
CA PRO A 388 -14.27 19.04 10.63
C PRO A 388 -15.00 18.27 9.52
N ILE A 389 -14.66 17.01 9.20
CA ILE A 389 -15.34 16.23 8.17
C ILE A 389 -16.81 16.05 8.56
N ASP A 390 -17.73 16.43 7.67
CA ASP A 390 -19.12 16.07 7.78
C ASP A 390 -19.36 14.69 7.16
N GLU A 391 -19.79 13.75 7.98
CA GLU A 391 -20.00 12.35 7.59
C GLU A 391 -21.38 12.11 6.96
N ARG A 392 -22.24 13.12 6.89
CA ARG A 392 -23.61 12.98 6.36
C ARG A 392 -23.57 12.70 4.86
N PRO A 393 -24.43 11.80 4.35
CA PRO A 393 -24.56 11.59 2.92
C PRO A 393 -24.95 12.88 2.20
N LEU A 394 -24.36 13.12 1.04
CA LEU A 394 -24.73 14.24 0.18
C LEU A 394 -26.19 14.11 -0.27
N GLN A 395 -27.01 15.12 0.03
CA GLN A 395 -28.37 15.22 -0.46
C GLN A 395 -28.36 15.69 -1.93
N ARG A 396 -28.57 14.75 -2.85
CA ARG A 396 -28.74 15.09 -4.26
C ARG A 396 -30.21 15.38 -4.54
N VAL A 397 -30.52 16.62 -4.97
CA VAL A 397 -31.84 16.96 -5.45
C VAL A 397 -32.08 16.11 -6.70
N VAL A 398 -32.98 15.14 -6.60
CA VAL A 398 -33.48 14.40 -7.77
C VAL A 398 -34.39 15.40 -8.50
N SER A 399 -33.91 15.99 -9.60
CA SER A 399 -34.78 16.74 -10.50
C SER A 399 -35.87 15.77 -10.98
N PRO A 400 -37.17 16.11 -10.83
CA PRO A 400 -38.21 15.27 -11.40
C PRO A 400 -37.96 15.11 -12.90
N SER A 401 -38.02 13.87 -13.40
CA SER A 401 -37.96 13.61 -14.83
C SER A 401 -39.05 14.43 -15.50
N PRO A 402 -38.76 15.19 -16.58
CA PRO A 402 -39.81 15.79 -17.36
C PRO A 402 -40.72 14.68 -17.88
N ALA A 403 -41.99 14.81 -17.58
CA ALA A 403 -43.06 13.87 -17.97
C ALA A 403 -43.27 13.83 -19.48
#